data_600d89466bf8bb83e08a6b189530f2be
#
_entry.id   600d89466bf8bb83e08a6b189530f2be
#
_cell.length_a   1.000
_cell.length_b   1.000
_cell.length_c   1.000
_cell.angle_alpha   90.00
_cell.angle_beta   90.00
_cell.angle_gamma   90.00
#
_symmetry.space_group_name_H-M   'P 1'
#
loop_
_entity.id
_entity.type
_entity.pdbx_description
1 polymer ?
#
loop_
_entity_poly.entity_id
_entity_poly.type
_entity_poly.pdbx_seq_one_letter_code
_entity_poly.pdbx_strand_id
1 'polypeptide(L)' 'MVEGGRIDHAHHENWANRAMEETVAMDQALRDTLEELERQNILDDTLIIVTSDHSHVMTMMGYGKRGTDIRGK' A
#
# COMPACT_ATOMS: atom_id res chain seq x y z
N MET A 1 6.77 -5.45 13.45
CA MET A 1 5.64 -5.50 12.51
C MET A 1 5.39 -4.10 11.97
N VAL A 2 5.17 -3.98 10.67
CA VAL A 2 4.79 -2.72 10.01
C VAL A 2 3.46 -2.99 9.30
N GLU A 3 2.47 -2.13 9.51
CA GLU A 3 1.13 -2.29 8.99
C GLU A 3 0.69 -1.07 8.19
N GLY A 4 0.23 -1.30 6.96
CA GLY A 4 -0.41 -0.28 6.12
C GLY A 4 -1.92 -0.24 6.31
N GLY A 5 -2.40 -0.09 7.55
CA GLY A 5 -3.82 -0.23 7.91
C GLY A 5 -4.76 0.76 7.26
N ARG A 6 -4.26 1.91 6.80
CA ARG A 6 -5.10 2.91 6.14
C ARG A 6 -5.43 2.60 4.69
N ILE A 7 -4.78 1.61 4.08
CA ILE A 7 -5.15 1.12 2.74
C ILE A 7 -6.58 0.56 2.79
N ASP A 8 -6.86 -0.28 3.79
CA ASP A 8 -8.19 -0.83 4.04
C ASP A 8 -9.22 0.27 4.28
N HIS A 9 -8.92 1.20 5.19
CA HIS A 9 -9.82 2.32 5.50
C HIS A 9 -10.17 3.16 4.27
N ALA A 10 -9.21 3.44 3.41
CA ALA A 10 -9.44 4.19 2.18
C ALA A 10 -10.34 3.42 1.19
N HIS A 11 -10.22 2.10 1.14
CA HIS A 11 -11.11 1.26 0.35
C HIS A 11 -12.54 1.24 0.90
N HIS A 12 -12.71 1.21 2.22
CA HIS A 12 -14.04 1.33 2.86
C HIS A 12 -14.73 2.64 2.50
N GLU A 13 -13.98 3.72 2.42
CA GLU A 13 -14.48 5.03 1.98
C GLU A 13 -14.62 5.13 0.45
N ASN A 14 -14.26 4.10 -0.28
CA ASN A 14 -14.20 4.08 -1.75
C ASN A 14 -13.37 5.24 -2.34
N TRP A 15 -12.31 5.59 -1.67
CA TRP A 15 -11.45 6.71 -2.02
C TRP A 15 -10.18 6.24 -2.72
N ALA A 16 -10.24 6.09 -4.04
CA ALA A 16 -9.18 5.50 -4.85
C ALA A 16 -7.83 6.21 -4.70
N ASN A 17 -7.83 7.54 -4.73
CA ASN A 17 -6.58 8.31 -4.58
C ASN A 17 -5.89 7.99 -3.26
N ARG A 18 -6.64 8.02 -2.16
CA ARG A 18 -6.11 7.73 -0.83
C ARG A 18 -5.59 6.29 -0.74
N ALA A 19 -6.32 5.33 -1.29
CA ALA A 19 -5.89 3.93 -1.27
C ALA A 19 -4.53 3.74 -1.98
N MET A 20 -4.33 4.41 -3.12
CA MET A 20 -3.05 4.38 -3.83
C MET A 20 -1.93 5.07 -3.05
N GLU A 21 -2.18 6.25 -2.48
CA GLU A 21 -1.21 6.98 -1.66
C GLU A 21 -0.76 6.16 -0.45
N GLU A 22 -1.70 5.53 0.25
CA GLU A 22 -1.39 4.68 1.41
C GLU A 22 -0.62 3.41 1.00
N THR A 23 -0.89 2.86 -0.19
CA THR A 23 -0.11 1.75 -0.74
C THR A 23 1.33 2.16 -1.03
N VAL A 24 1.54 3.33 -1.61
CA VAL A 24 2.88 3.90 -1.85
C VAL A 24 3.60 4.18 -0.53
N ALA A 25 2.88 4.68 0.48
CA ALA A 25 3.44 4.89 1.81
C ALA A 25 3.90 3.57 2.46
N MET A 26 3.16 2.48 2.29
CA MET A 26 3.56 1.15 2.77
C MET A 26 4.82 0.66 2.03
N ASP A 27 4.89 0.85 0.71
CA ASP A 27 6.09 0.51 -0.07
C ASP A 27 7.33 1.28 0.44
N GLN A 28 7.18 2.56 0.73
CA GLN A 28 8.25 3.38 1.29
C GLN A 28 8.67 2.89 2.68
N ALA A 29 7.73 2.55 3.54
CA ALA A 29 8.01 2.00 4.86
C ALA A 29 8.80 0.68 4.79
N LEU A 30 8.48 -0.18 3.82
CA LEU A 30 9.25 -1.40 3.57
C LEU A 30 10.67 -1.08 3.13
N ARG A 31 10.84 -0.14 2.21
CA ARG A 31 12.16 0.32 1.75
C ARG A 31 13.01 0.83 2.91
N ASP A 32 12.46 1.72 3.72
CA ASP A 32 13.15 2.29 4.88
C ASP A 32 13.54 1.19 5.89
N THR A 33 12.68 0.19 6.06
CA THR A 33 12.96 -0.96 6.92
C THR A 33 14.14 -1.78 6.40
N LEU A 34 14.18 -2.07 5.10
CA LEU A 34 15.29 -2.80 4.48
C LEU A 34 16.60 -2.05 4.62
N GLU A 35 16.60 -0.74 4.35
CA GLU A 35 17.79 0.12 4.49
C GLU A 35 18.29 0.13 5.94
N GLU A 36 17.38 0.20 6.92
CA GLU A 36 17.74 0.17 8.33
C GLU A 36 18.35 -1.19 8.75
N LEU A 37 17.81 -2.30 8.26
CA LEU A 37 18.34 -3.64 8.52
C LEU A 37 19.75 -3.82 7.90
N GLU A 38 19.97 -3.27 6.72
CA GLU A 38 21.30 -3.23 6.09
C GLU A 38 22.28 -2.39 6.92
N ARG A 39 21.86 -1.20 7.34
CA ARG A 39 22.66 -0.30 8.16
C ARG A 39 23.09 -0.94 9.47
N GLN A 40 22.21 -1.75 10.09
CA GLN A 40 22.50 -2.51 11.30
C GLN A 40 23.24 -3.82 11.04
N ASN A 41 23.47 -4.18 9.77
CA ASN A 41 24.15 -5.40 9.34
C ASN A 41 23.44 -6.68 9.83
N ILE A 42 22.11 -6.67 9.86
CA ILE A 42 21.26 -7.79 10.28
C ILE A 42 20.25 -8.24 9.21
N LEU A 43 20.32 -7.69 8.02
CA LEU A 43 19.37 -8.04 6.95
C LEU A 43 19.43 -9.54 6.62
N ASP A 44 20.64 -10.11 6.51
CA ASP A 44 20.83 -11.52 6.18
C ASP A 44 20.33 -12.47 7.28
N ASP A 45 20.19 -11.98 8.50
CA ASP A 45 19.68 -12.71 9.65
C ASP A 45 18.19 -12.46 9.90
N THR A 46 17.52 -11.71 9.05
CA THR A 46 16.14 -11.29 9.23
C THR A 46 15.24 -11.92 8.18
N LEU A 47 14.21 -12.63 8.61
CA LEU A 47 13.14 -13.10 7.75
C LEU A 47 12.13 -11.95 7.54
N ILE A 48 11.89 -11.59 6.29
CA ILE A 48 10.94 -10.56 5.92
C ILE A 48 9.76 -11.23 5.20
N ILE A 49 8.56 -11.01 5.72
CA ILE A 49 7.32 -11.51 5.14
C ILE A 49 6.46 -10.29 4.80
N VAL A 50 6.09 -10.16 3.54
CA VAL A 50 5.14 -9.15 3.05
C VAL A 50 3.87 -9.87 2.62
N THR A 51 2.76 -9.51 3.23
CA THR A 51 1.48 -10.17 2.98
C THR A 51 0.32 -9.22 3.23
N SER A 52 -0.87 -9.68 2.96
CA SER A 52 -2.12 -9.01 3.29
C SER A 52 -2.99 -9.96 4.13
N ASP A 53 -3.76 -9.41 5.04
CA ASP A 53 -4.74 -10.15 5.84
C ASP A 53 -5.98 -10.53 5.01
N HIS A 54 -6.37 -9.68 4.05
CA HIS A 54 -7.45 -9.91 3.10
C HIS A 54 -7.30 -9.00 1.87
N SER A 55 -8.07 -9.25 0.84
CA SER A 55 -8.27 -8.34 -0.28
C SER A 55 -9.36 -7.32 0.04
N HIS A 56 -9.56 -6.34 -0.85
CA HIS A 56 -10.64 -5.38 -0.70
C HIS A 56 -11.31 -5.07 -2.05
N VAL A 57 -12.60 -4.75 -1.99
CA VAL A 57 -13.35 -4.27 -3.16
C VAL A 57 -13.22 -2.74 -3.26
N MET A 58 -13.37 -2.25 -4.48
CA MET A 58 -13.50 -0.83 -4.77
C MET A 58 -14.61 -0.67 -5.80
N THR A 59 -15.54 0.23 -5.56
CA THR A 59 -16.62 0.53 -6.50
C THR A 59 -16.17 1.62 -7.46
N MET A 60 -16.27 1.35 -8.75
CA MET A 60 -16.08 2.35 -9.80
C MET A 60 -17.41 2.58 -10.50
N MET A 61 -17.85 3.84 -10.54
CA MET A 61 -19.10 4.22 -11.18
C MET A 61 -18.84 4.85 -12.55
N GLY A 62 -19.75 4.58 -13.50
CA GLY A 62 -19.66 5.12 -14.85
C GLY A 62 -18.91 4.23 -15.83
N TYR A 63 -18.70 4.76 -17.03
CA TYR A 63 -18.08 4.06 -18.16
C TYR A 63 -16.80 4.80 -18.60
N GLY A 64 -15.81 4.81 -17.74
CA GLY A 64 -14.51 5.41 -18.05
C GLY A 64 -13.80 4.68 -19.21
N LYS A 65 -13.10 5.45 -20.03
CA LYS A 65 -12.19 4.88 -21.03
C LYS A 65 -10.93 4.37 -20.35
N ARG A 66 -10.27 3.36 -20.97
CA ARG A 66 -8.95 2.92 -20.49
C ARG A 66 -7.99 4.11 -20.39
N GLY A 67 -7.31 4.23 -19.27
CA GLY A 67 -6.41 5.35 -18.98
C GLY A 67 -7.07 6.57 -18.35
N THR A 68 -8.38 6.54 -18.10
CA THR A 68 -9.04 7.59 -17.31
C THR A 68 -8.43 7.64 -15.90
N ASP A 69 -8.13 8.84 -15.42
CA ASP A 69 -7.63 9.04 -14.07
C ASP A 69 -8.74 8.73 -13.04
N ILE A 70 -8.53 7.69 -12.26
CA ILE A 70 -9.48 7.24 -11.22
C ILE A 70 -9.25 7.89 -9.86
N ARG A 71 -8.27 8.79 -9.75
CA ARG A 71 -7.90 9.42 -8.46
C ARG A 71 -8.87 10.51 -8.03
N GLY A 72 -9.82 10.86 -8.85
CA GLY A 72 -10.86 11.84 -8.48
C GLY A 72 -10.41 13.30 -8.55
N LYS A 73 -9.51 13.58 -9.42
CA LYS A 73 -9.06 14.96 -9.68
C LYS A 73 -10.01 15.71 -10.60
#